data_7d57dddb40f05dacd1a3f0cb0772e22e
#
_entry.id   7d57dddb40f05dacd1a3f0cb0772e22e
#
_cell.length_a   1.000
_cell.length_b   1.000
_cell.length_c   1.000
_cell.angle_alpha   90.00
_cell.angle_beta   90.00
_cell.angle_gamma   90.00
#
_symmetry.space_group_name_H-M   'P 1'
#
loop_
_entity.id
_entity.type
_entity.pdbx_description
1 polymer ?
#
loop_
_entity_poly.entity_id
_entity_poly.type
_entity_poly.pdbx_seq_one_letter_code
_entity_poly.pdbx_strand_id
1 'polypeptide(L)'
;LAQILEKKEQAYGHEIYLLSDEPYRELVYTGETLPYLTKYYNNTLVAYSFSKSLSVPGERIGYLVIPDEASESQMLIKAVKMTTGMIGYVNAPSLFQKVVAECLDEKANLEFYQKNRDILYKKLCNLGFEVVPPSGAFYIFIKAPGGDEKRFLEKAHECNILLVGGSFFG
;
A
#
# COMPACT_ATOMS: atom_id res chain seq x y z
N LEU A 1 15.17 2.87 -10.26
CA LEU A 1 14.53 4.05 -9.65
C LEU A 1 15.57 4.88 -8.88
N ALA A 2 16.36 4.32 -7.93
CA ALA A 2 17.35 5.05 -7.13
C ALA A 2 18.28 5.93 -7.99
N GLN A 3 18.94 5.36 -8.99
CA GLN A 3 19.81 6.11 -9.91
C GLN A 3 19.10 7.27 -10.63
N ILE A 4 17.80 7.12 -10.92
CA ILE A 4 17.02 8.20 -11.53
C ILE A 4 16.81 9.33 -10.53
N LEU A 5 16.49 8.99 -9.28
CA LEU A 5 16.28 9.97 -8.21
C LEU A 5 17.58 10.73 -7.93
N GLU A 6 18.69 10.04 -7.71
CA GLU A 6 20.02 10.63 -7.50
C GLU A 6 20.42 11.59 -8.64
N LYS A 7 20.22 11.16 -9.89
CA LYS A 7 20.48 12.02 -11.05
C LYS A 7 19.59 13.27 -11.07
N LYS A 8 18.34 13.14 -10.61
CA LYS A 8 17.41 14.26 -10.57
C LYS A 8 17.70 15.21 -9.41
N GLU A 9 18.13 14.70 -8.24
CA GLU A 9 18.62 15.53 -7.15
C GLU A 9 19.78 16.43 -7.60
N GLN A 10 20.76 15.84 -8.30
CA GLN A 10 21.88 16.61 -8.86
C GLN A 10 21.43 17.66 -9.88
N ALA A 11 20.44 17.33 -10.72
CA ALA A 11 19.96 18.24 -11.74
C ALA A 11 19.13 19.40 -11.16
N TYR A 12 18.38 19.14 -10.09
CA TYR A 12 17.49 20.13 -9.46
C TYR A 12 18.17 20.90 -8.33
N GLY A 13 19.28 20.40 -7.79
CA GLY A 13 20.02 21.01 -6.68
C GLY A 13 19.29 20.94 -5.33
N HIS A 14 18.41 19.98 -5.16
CA HIS A 14 17.72 19.70 -3.89
C HIS A 14 17.41 18.21 -3.76
N GLU A 15 17.17 17.78 -2.53
CA GLU A 15 16.81 16.40 -2.18
C GLU A 15 15.44 16.04 -2.74
N ILE A 16 15.29 14.76 -3.11
CA ILE A 16 14.03 14.15 -3.51
C ILE A 16 13.76 13.00 -2.56
N TYR A 17 12.65 13.05 -1.83
CA TYR A 17 12.27 11.96 -0.93
C TYR A 17 11.36 10.96 -1.65
N LEU A 18 11.65 9.68 -1.43
CA LEU A 18 10.79 8.57 -1.84
C LEU A 18 9.94 8.14 -0.64
N LEU A 19 8.64 8.31 -0.73
CA LEU A 19 7.71 7.77 0.27
C LEU A 19 7.18 6.42 -0.21
N SER A 20 7.58 5.35 0.47
CA SER A 20 7.10 4.00 0.22
C SER A 20 5.93 3.67 1.15
N ASP A 21 4.74 3.49 0.58
CA ASP A 21 3.54 3.07 1.33
C ASP A 21 3.42 1.55 1.25
N GLU A 22 3.68 0.84 2.36
CA GLU A 22 3.88 -0.60 2.42
C GLU A 22 2.83 -1.39 3.24
N PRO A 23 1.54 -1.05 3.26
CA PRO A 23 0.54 -1.76 4.07
C PRO A 23 0.22 -3.17 3.56
N TYR A 24 0.67 -3.52 2.34
CA TYR A 24 0.43 -4.81 1.69
C TYR A 24 1.66 -5.71 1.61
N ARG A 25 2.73 -5.36 2.31
CA ARG A 25 4.02 -6.03 2.23
C ARG A 25 3.95 -7.54 2.49
N GLU A 26 3.09 -7.98 3.39
CA GLU A 26 2.89 -9.38 3.75
C GLU A 26 1.92 -10.12 2.82
N LEU A 27 1.18 -9.40 1.97
CA LEU A 27 0.21 -9.98 1.05
C LEU A 27 0.84 -10.24 -0.32
N VAL A 28 1.81 -11.15 -0.39
CA VAL A 28 2.51 -11.55 -1.63
C VAL A 28 2.24 -13.02 -1.90
N TYR A 29 1.68 -13.32 -3.07
CA TYR A 29 1.24 -14.67 -3.45
C TYR A 29 2.31 -15.47 -4.20
N THR A 30 3.36 -14.82 -4.68
CA THR A 30 4.41 -15.45 -5.49
C THR A 30 5.52 -16.08 -4.66
N GLY A 31 5.50 -15.89 -3.34
CA GLY A 31 6.59 -16.32 -2.45
C GLY A 31 7.86 -15.47 -2.55
N GLU A 32 7.83 -14.39 -3.34
CA GLU A 32 8.95 -13.47 -3.45
C GLU A 32 9.11 -12.61 -2.20
N THR A 33 10.36 -12.35 -1.82
CA THR A 33 10.67 -11.41 -0.75
C THR A 33 10.75 -10.00 -1.34
N LEU A 34 9.88 -9.11 -0.89
CA LEU A 34 9.93 -7.71 -1.31
C LEU A 34 11.17 -7.01 -0.74
N PRO A 35 11.92 -6.28 -1.56
CA PRO A 35 13.09 -5.54 -1.08
C PRO A 35 12.65 -4.40 -0.17
N TYR A 36 13.52 -4.04 0.78
CA TYR A 36 13.39 -2.78 1.53
C TYR A 36 14.03 -1.66 0.71
N LEU A 37 13.23 -0.69 0.29
CA LEU A 37 13.68 0.39 -0.59
C LEU A 37 14.73 1.29 0.08
N THR A 38 14.72 1.39 1.39
CA THR A 38 15.75 2.07 2.19
C THR A 38 17.18 1.54 1.95
N LYS A 39 17.33 0.31 1.46
CA LYS A 39 18.64 -0.28 1.12
C LYS A 39 19.21 0.22 -0.22
N TYR A 40 18.39 0.90 -1.01
CA TYR A 40 18.76 1.32 -2.37
C TYR A 40 18.82 2.84 -2.52
N TYR A 41 18.10 3.56 -1.67
CA TYR A 41 18.05 5.02 -1.74
C TYR A 41 17.85 5.60 -0.33
N ASN A 42 18.81 6.40 0.12
CA ASN A 42 18.87 6.88 1.51
C ASN A 42 17.67 7.76 1.88
N ASN A 43 17.22 8.62 0.95
CA ASN A 43 16.08 9.50 1.17
C ASN A 43 14.74 8.77 1.02
N THR A 44 14.66 7.51 1.48
CA THR A 44 13.43 6.71 1.48
C THR A 44 12.77 6.72 2.85
N LEU A 45 11.53 7.18 2.89
CA LEU A 45 10.64 7.11 4.06
C LEU A 45 9.67 5.94 3.86
N VAL A 46 9.37 5.18 4.91
CA VAL A 46 8.45 4.05 4.80
C VAL A 46 7.23 4.30 5.68
N ALA A 47 6.06 4.37 5.05
CA ALA A 47 4.77 4.36 5.74
C ALA A 47 4.25 2.92 5.82
N TYR A 48 3.94 2.45 7.01
CA TYR A 48 3.41 1.12 7.25
C TYR A 48 2.13 1.18 8.08
N SER A 49 1.21 0.27 7.81
CA SER A 49 -0.04 0.15 8.55
C SER A 49 -0.35 -1.30 8.86
N PHE A 50 -0.78 -1.58 10.10
CA PHE A 50 -1.26 -2.89 10.53
C PHE A 50 -2.68 -3.20 10.06
N SER A 51 -3.30 -2.30 9.32
CA SER A 51 -4.66 -2.46 8.78
C SER A 51 -4.86 -3.73 7.97
N LYS A 52 -3.80 -4.22 7.30
CA LYS A 52 -3.87 -5.39 6.40
C LYS A 52 -3.19 -6.61 7.01
N SER A 53 -1.99 -6.47 7.55
CA SER A 53 -1.22 -7.57 8.14
C SER A 53 -1.93 -8.19 9.36
N LEU A 54 -2.51 -7.37 10.23
CA LEU A 54 -3.25 -7.81 11.42
C LEU A 54 -4.78 -7.71 11.28
N SER A 55 -5.28 -7.32 10.11
CA SER A 55 -6.73 -7.17 9.86
C SER A 55 -7.46 -6.20 10.82
N VAL A 56 -6.79 -5.13 11.23
CA VAL A 56 -7.31 -4.13 12.19
C VAL A 56 -7.43 -2.72 11.57
N PRO A 57 -8.11 -2.54 10.42
CA PRO A 57 -8.17 -1.23 9.76
C PRO A 57 -8.92 -0.17 10.59
N GLY A 58 -9.87 -0.58 11.42
CA GLY A 58 -10.65 0.31 12.30
C GLY A 58 -9.83 0.94 13.42
N GLU A 59 -8.75 0.30 13.83
CA GLU A 59 -7.95 0.72 14.99
C GLU A 59 -6.95 1.83 14.68
N ARG A 60 -6.80 2.19 13.42
CA ARG A 60 -6.02 3.34 12.93
C ARG A 60 -4.58 3.36 13.46
N ILE A 61 -3.88 2.22 13.34
CA ILE A 61 -2.51 2.05 13.84
C ILE A 61 -1.53 1.69 12.73
N GLY A 62 -0.39 2.37 12.73
CA GLY A 62 0.72 2.23 11.79
C GLY A 62 1.92 3.02 12.28
N TYR A 63 2.96 3.10 11.48
CA TYR A 63 4.16 3.86 11.78
C TYR A 63 4.80 4.44 10.50
N LEU A 64 5.61 5.46 10.69
CA LEU A 64 6.48 6.01 9.66
C LEU A 64 7.93 5.80 10.06
N VAL A 65 8.72 5.21 9.17
CA VAL A 65 10.17 5.08 9.33
C VAL A 65 10.83 6.23 8.57
N ILE A 66 11.69 6.95 9.28
CA ILE A 66 12.61 7.96 8.74
C ILE A 66 14.01 7.49 9.11
N PRO A 67 14.78 6.91 8.18
CA PRO A 67 16.14 6.44 8.46
C PRO A 67 17.06 7.58 8.86
N ASP A 68 18.05 7.31 9.70
CA ASP A 68 19.05 8.31 10.09
C ASP A 68 19.91 8.77 8.91
N GLU A 69 20.04 7.92 7.89
CA GLU A 69 20.76 8.21 6.64
C GLU A 69 20.01 9.16 5.71
N ALA A 70 18.71 9.38 5.93
CA ALA A 70 17.94 10.33 5.13
C ALA A 70 18.41 11.77 5.40
N SER A 71 18.50 12.56 4.34
CA SER A 71 18.83 13.97 4.45
C SER A 71 17.86 14.67 5.41
N GLU A 72 18.34 15.54 6.26
CA GLU A 72 17.54 16.29 7.24
C GLU A 72 16.64 15.41 8.14
N SER A 73 17.03 14.15 8.42
CA SER A 73 16.20 13.15 9.13
C SER A 73 15.62 13.69 10.44
N GLN A 74 16.41 14.41 11.26
CA GLN A 74 15.95 14.98 12.53
C GLN A 74 14.93 16.12 12.34
N MET A 75 15.07 16.89 11.27
CA MET A 75 14.10 17.92 10.91
C MET A 75 12.81 17.31 10.42
N LEU A 76 12.89 16.27 9.59
CA LEU A 76 11.72 15.51 9.12
C LEU A 76 10.93 14.89 10.27
N ILE A 77 11.61 14.28 11.25
CA ILE A 77 10.95 13.72 12.45
C ILE A 77 10.19 14.82 13.22
N LYS A 78 10.81 15.99 13.41
CA LYS A 78 10.16 17.13 14.08
C LYS A 78 8.96 17.63 13.28
N ALA A 79 9.11 17.78 11.97
CA ALA A 79 8.04 18.24 11.07
C ALA A 79 6.84 17.27 11.08
N VAL A 80 7.09 15.95 10.98
CA VAL A 80 6.04 14.93 11.04
C VAL A 80 5.31 14.96 12.38
N LYS A 81 6.02 15.04 13.50
CA LYS A 81 5.39 15.17 14.83
C LYS A 81 4.50 16.41 14.94
N MET A 82 4.98 17.54 14.43
CA MET A 82 4.23 18.79 14.46
C MET A 82 2.99 18.72 13.56
N THR A 83 3.13 18.26 12.32
CA THR A 83 2.01 18.15 11.38
C THR A 83 0.98 17.13 11.84
N THR A 84 1.39 16.00 12.42
CA THR A 84 0.48 15.03 13.03
C THR A 84 -0.37 15.67 14.13
N GLY A 85 0.24 16.48 14.99
CA GLY A 85 -0.47 17.25 16.01
C GLY A 85 -1.43 18.29 15.41
N MET A 86 -1.02 18.99 14.34
CA MET A 86 -1.86 20.00 13.68
C MET A 86 -3.14 19.41 13.04
N ILE A 87 -3.09 18.19 12.53
CA ILE A 87 -4.27 17.49 11.98
C ILE A 87 -5.10 16.76 13.04
N GLY A 88 -4.79 16.96 14.32
CA GLY A 88 -5.56 16.44 15.46
C GLY A 88 -5.16 15.06 15.97
N TYR A 89 -4.07 14.48 15.47
CA TYR A 89 -3.53 13.21 15.96
C TYR A 89 -2.27 13.44 16.80
N VAL A 90 -2.18 12.75 17.93
CA VAL A 90 -0.97 12.83 18.78
C VAL A 90 -0.17 11.54 18.66
N ASN A 91 -0.84 10.39 18.86
CA ASN A 91 -0.28 9.04 18.75
C ASN A 91 -1.39 8.02 18.56
N ALA A 92 -1.02 6.80 18.15
CA ALA A 92 -1.95 5.68 18.09
C ALA A 92 -2.48 5.32 19.49
N PRO A 93 -3.70 4.74 19.62
CA PRO A 93 -4.26 4.32 20.91
C PRO A 93 -3.32 3.38 21.67
N SER A 94 -3.04 3.69 22.94
CA SER A 94 -2.04 2.96 23.75
C SER A 94 -2.36 1.47 23.93
N LEU A 95 -3.64 1.10 23.98
CA LEU A 95 -4.08 -0.29 24.03
C LEU A 95 -3.60 -1.05 22.78
N PHE A 96 -3.87 -0.49 21.59
CA PHE A 96 -3.49 -1.13 20.34
C PHE A 96 -1.99 -1.13 20.07
N GLN A 97 -1.23 -0.16 20.59
CA GLN A 97 0.22 -0.24 20.58
C GLN A 97 0.73 -1.49 21.33
N LYS A 98 0.14 -1.81 22.48
CA LYS A 98 0.48 -3.03 23.26
C LYS A 98 0.02 -4.30 22.54
N VAL A 99 -1.20 -4.33 22.03
CA VAL A 99 -1.72 -5.48 21.26
C VAL A 99 -0.82 -5.76 20.05
N VAL A 100 -0.47 -4.73 19.27
CA VAL A 100 0.42 -4.90 18.12
C VAL A 100 1.79 -5.41 18.54
N ALA A 101 2.35 -4.95 19.67
CA ALA A 101 3.64 -5.42 20.16
C ALA A 101 3.65 -6.93 20.47
N GLU A 102 2.52 -7.46 20.96
CA GLU A 102 2.35 -8.91 21.21
C GLU A 102 2.05 -9.72 19.93
N CYS A 103 1.61 -9.06 18.86
CA CYS A 103 1.18 -9.69 17.61
C CYS A 103 2.12 -9.42 16.42
N LEU A 104 3.35 -9.00 16.65
CA LEU A 104 4.28 -8.64 15.55
C LEU A 104 4.60 -9.80 14.61
N ASP A 105 4.58 -11.03 15.11
CA ASP A 105 4.85 -12.25 14.33
C ASP A 105 3.57 -12.82 13.67
N GLU A 106 2.40 -12.28 14.00
CA GLU A 106 1.13 -12.71 13.42
C GLU A 106 0.95 -12.13 12.02
N LYS A 107 0.23 -12.87 11.18
CA LYS A 107 -0.01 -12.47 9.78
C LYS A 107 -1.45 -12.70 9.38
N ALA A 108 -1.92 -11.90 8.42
CA ALA A 108 -3.19 -12.17 7.77
C ALA A 108 -3.19 -13.57 7.11
N ASN A 109 -4.36 -14.19 7.02
CA ASN A 109 -4.51 -15.49 6.35
C ASN A 109 -4.28 -15.35 4.84
N LEU A 110 -3.02 -15.45 4.44
CA LEU A 110 -2.60 -15.30 3.05
C LEU A 110 -3.25 -16.35 2.14
N GLU A 111 -3.39 -17.58 2.62
CA GLU A 111 -4.00 -18.68 1.85
C GLU A 111 -5.46 -18.39 1.50
N PHE A 112 -6.22 -17.80 2.42
CA PHE A 112 -7.60 -17.37 2.17
C PHE A 112 -7.68 -16.32 1.05
N TYR A 113 -6.83 -15.30 1.09
CA TYR A 113 -6.77 -14.28 0.06
C TYR A 113 -6.33 -14.84 -1.29
N GLN A 114 -5.33 -15.73 -1.28
CA GLN A 114 -4.84 -16.39 -2.49
C GLN A 114 -5.93 -17.22 -3.16
N LYS A 115 -6.66 -18.02 -2.38
CA LYS A 115 -7.79 -18.83 -2.88
C LYS A 115 -8.87 -17.95 -3.51
N ASN A 116 -9.24 -16.86 -2.85
CA ASN A 116 -10.23 -15.92 -3.38
C ASN A 116 -9.75 -15.28 -4.68
N ARG A 117 -8.50 -14.83 -4.74
CA ARG A 117 -7.87 -14.30 -5.95
C ARG A 117 -7.95 -15.32 -7.09
N ASP A 118 -7.55 -16.56 -6.85
CA ASP A 118 -7.48 -17.58 -7.88
C ASP A 118 -8.86 -17.91 -8.46
N ILE A 119 -9.87 -17.97 -7.59
CA ILE A 119 -11.26 -18.19 -8.00
C ILE A 119 -11.76 -17.03 -8.89
N LEU A 120 -11.57 -15.79 -8.44
CA LEU A 120 -12.01 -14.60 -9.16
C LEU A 120 -11.25 -14.45 -10.48
N TYR A 121 -9.93 -14.52 -10.43
CA TYR A 121 -9.08 -14.40 -11.62
C TYR A 121 -9.49 -15.40 -12.70
N LYS A 122 -9.57 -16.69 -12.34
CA LYS A 122 -9.95 -17.77 -13.27
C LYS A 122 -11.34 -17.54 -13.86
N LYS A 123 -12.33 -17.15 -13.04
CA LYS A 123 -13.70 -16.90 -13.52
C LYS A 123 -13.75 -15.70 -14.44
N LEU A 124 -13.09 -14.61 -14.11
CA LEU A 124 -13.05 -13.40 -14.95
C LEU A 124 -12.40 -13.68 -16.30
N CYS A 125 -11.27 -14.39 -16.33
CA CYS A 125 -10.61 -14.81 -17.57
C CYS A 125 -11.54 -15.71 -18.42
N ASN A 126 -12.22 -16.67 -17.81
CA ASN A 126 -13.15 -17.57 -18.51
C ASN A 126 -14.37 -16.82 -19.10
N LEU A 127 -14.75 -15.69 -18.49
CA LEU A 127 -15.81 -14.82 -19.01
C LEU A 127 -15.30 -13.84 -20.09
N GLY A 128 -14.02 -13.90 -20.44
CA GLY A 128 -13.42 -13.09 -21.50
C GLY A 128 -12.96 -11.70 -21.05
N PHE A 129 -12.87 -11.44 -19.75
CA PHE A 129 -12.27 -10.18 -19.27
C PHE A 129 -10.75 -10.19 -19.41
N GLU A 130 -10.19 -9.07 -19.82
CA GLU A 130 -8.75 -8.81 -19.72
C GLU A 130 -8.43 -8.48 -18.26
N VAL A 131 -7.63 -9.31 -17.62
CA VAL A 131 -7.28 -9.19 -16.20
C VAL A 131 -5.78 -9.32 -16.02
N VAL A 132 -5.17 -8.40 -15.30
CA VAL A 132 -3.77 -8.53 -14.87
C VAL A 132 -3.71 -9.52 -13.71
N PRO A 133 -2.89 -10.60 -13.78
CA PRO A 133 -2.78 -11.56 -12.69
C PRO A 133 -2.19 -10.88 -11.46
N PRO A 134 -2.90 -10.83 -10.32
CA PRO A 134 -2.38 -10.18 -9.12
C PRO A 134 -1.29 -11.03 -8.46
N SER A 135 -0.11 -10.46 -8.27
CA SER A 135 1.00 -11.09 -7.54
C SER A 135 0.98 -10.81 -6.03
N GLY A 136 0.19 -9.83 -5.61
CA GLY A 136 0.04 -9.42 -4.21
C GLY A 136 -1.20 -8.57 -3.97
N ALA A 137 -1.36 -8.07 -2.75
CA ALA A 137 -2.50 -7.30 -2.25
C ALA A 137 -3.84 -8.03 -2.41
N PHE A 138 -4.96 -7.35 -2.35
CA PHE A 138 -6.29 -7.94 -2.56
C PHE A 138 -7.12 -7.15 -3.59
N TYR A 139 -6.43 -6.54 -4.56
CA TYR A 139 -7.05 -5.87 -5.69
C TYR A 139 -6.91 -6.72 -6.95
N ILE A 140 -7.98 -6.76 -7.75
CA ILE A 140 -7.97 -7.31 -9.10
C ILE A 140 -8.39 -6.21 -10.05
N PHE A 141 -7.52 -5.84 -10.98
CA PHE A 141 -7.82 -4.87 -12.02
C PHE A 141 -8.34 -5.60 -13.26
N ILE A 142 -9.53 -5.21 -13.68
CA ILE A 142 -10.16 -5.68 -14.92
C ILE A 142 -10.30 -4.52 -15.87
N LYS A 143 -10.02 -4.76 -17.13
CA LYS A 143 -10.29 -3.78 -18.18
C LYS A 143 -11.78 -3.72 -18.44
N ALA A 144 -12.34 -2.52 -18.38
CA ALA A 144 -13.74 -2.32 -18.68
C ALA A 144 -14.05 -2.72 -20.14
N PRO A 145 -15.09 -3.53 -20.38
CA PRO A 145 -15.50 -3.90 -21.75
C PRO A 145 -15.77 -2.66 -22.60
N GLY A 146 -15.16 -2.62 -23.79
CA GLY A 146 -15.25 -1.48 -24.69
C GLY A 146 -14.52 -0.22 -24.22
N GLY A 147 -13.76 -0.27 -23.11
CA GLY A 147 -13.02 0.87 -22.56
C GLY A 147 -13.88 1.91 -21.84
N ASP A 148 -15.17 1.66 -21.66
CA ASP A 148 -16.11 2.56 -20.99
C ASP A 148 -16.30 2.16 -19.52
N GLU A 149 -15.44 2.68 -18.65
CA GLU A 149 -15.46 2.42 -17.21
C GLU A 149 -16.81 2.83 -16.59
N LYS A 150 -17.30 4.02 -16.90
CA LYS A 150 -18.54 4.54 -16.31
C LYS A 150 -19.72 3.63 -16.57
N ARG A 151 -19.93 3.26 -17.84
CA ARG A 151 -20.99 2.35 -18.23
C ARG A 151 -20.84 0.96 -17.62
N PHE A 152 -19.59 0.49 -17.47
CA PHE A 152 -19.32 -0.80 -16.83
C PHE A 152 -19.68 -0.78 -15.34
N LEU A 153 -19.32 0.28 -14.61
CA LEU A 153 -19.68 0.46 -13.21
C LEU A 153 -21.20 0.54 -13.00
N GLU A 154 -21.90 1.30 -13.85
CA GLU A 154 -23.38 1.41 -13.81
C GLU A 154 -24.02 0.02 -13.97
N LYS A 155 -23.60 -0.76 -14.97
CA LYS A 155 -24.12 -2.12 -15.19
C LYS A 155 -23.78 -3.09 -14.07
N ALA A 156 -22.60 -3.01 -13.49
CA ALA A 156 -22.22 -3.81 -12.32
C ALA A 156 -23.14 -3.48 -11.13
N HIS A 157 -23.41 -2.20 -10.91
CA HIS A 157 -24.30 -1.75 -9.84
C HIS A 157 -25.75 -2.23 -10.03
N GLU A 158 -26.28 -2.22 -11.28
CA GLU A 158 -27.58 -2.82 -11.61
C GLU A 158 -27.66 -4.31 -11.24
N CYS A 159 -26.52 -5.00 -11.26
CA CYS A 159 -26.39 -6.40 -10.85
C CYS A 159 -26.04 -6.59 -9.36
N ASN A 160 -26.11 -5.54 -8.54
CA ASN A 160 -25.69 -5.53 -7.14
C ASN A 160 -24.20 -5.87 -6.93
N ILE A 161 -23.34 -5.55 -7.91
CA ILE A 161 -21.90 -5.71 -7.82
C ILE A 161 -21.29 -4.33 -7.64
N LEU A 162 -20.57 -4.13 -6.52
CA LEU A 162 -19.85 -2.89 -6.23
C LEU A 162 -18.41 -3.00 -6.72
N LEU A 163 -18.02 -2.10 -7.58
CA LEU A 163 -16.66 -1.96 -8.11
C LEU A 163 -16.16 -0.54 -7.85
N VAL A 164 -14.86 -0.39 -7.78
CA VAL A 164 -14.19 0.93 -7.72
C VAL A 164 -13.58 1.21 -9.08
N GLY A 165 -13.83 2.39 -9.63
CA GLY A 165 -13.27 2.80 -10.91
C GLY A 165 -11.75 2.94 -10.87
N GLY A 166 -11.07 2.51 -11.93
CA GLY A 166 -9.62 2.66 -12.07
C GLY A 166 -9.17 4.12 -12.04
N SER A 167 -10.01 5.04 -12.52
CA SER A 167 -9.79 6.48 -12.49
C SER A 167 -9.62 7.09 -11.09
N PHE A 168 -9.99 6.37 -10.02
CA PHE A 168 -9.70 6.77 -8.63
C PHE A 168 -8.26 6.47 -8.20
N PHE A 169 -7.50 5.71 -8.98
CA PHE A 169 -6.13 5.32 -8.68
C PHE A 169 -5.06 6.07 -9.50
N GLY A 170 -5.47 6.97 -10.39
CA GLY A 170 -4.58 7.81 -11.19
C GLY A 170 -4.93 7.91 -12.65
#